data_7d537c4c167c761bdceb329ab75b9762
#
_entry.id   7d537c4c167c761bdceb329ab75b9762
#
_cell.length_a   1.000
_cell.length_b   1.000
_cell.length_c   1.000
_cell.angle_alpha   90.00
_cell.angle_beta   90.00
_cell.angle_gamma   90.00
#
_symmetry.space_group_name_H-M   'P 1'
#
loop_
_entity.id
_entity.type
_entity.pdbx_description
1 polymer ?
#
loop_
_entity_poly.entity_id
_entity_poly.type
_entity_poly.pdbx_seq_one_letter_code
_entity_poly.pdbx_strand_id
1 'polypeptide(L)'
;MSEFKKDFIEFLRVLADQTRLEILDLLRHNKKTSSEIQSVLTKSQSTISQHLKVLTNKNLILFERINNVKYYKIKNQEIFKLLVEVKSFVEGINKEKLQIMSDEAIRDTLS
;
A
#
# COMPACT_ATOMS: atom_id res chain seq x y z
N MET A 1 20.28 10.81 13.10
CA MET A 1 19.38 10.96 11.93
C MET A 1 18.40 12.07 12.20
N SER A 2 18.11 12.92 11.23
CA SER A 2 17.15 14.01 11.42
C SER A 2 15.72 13.47 11.61
N GLU A 3 14.87 14.27 12.24
CA GLU A 3 13.45 13.90 12.41
C GLU A 3 12.77 13.63 11.06
N PHE A 4 13.06 14.45 10.06
CA PHE A 4 12.51 14.25 8.71
C PHE A 4 12.92 12.90 8.12
N LYS A 5 14.18 12.48 8.28
CA LYS A 5 14.65 11.19 7.77
C LYS A 5 13.96 10.02 8.48
N LYS A 6 13.75 10.14 9.80
CA LYS A 6 13.02 9.13 10.56
C LYS A 6 11.58 9.00 10.06
N ASP A 7 10.90 10.10 9.89
CA ASP A 7 9.52 10.13 9.41
C ASP A 7 9.41 9.54 8.01
N PHE A 8 10.36 9.86 7.15
CA PHE A 8 10.41 9.32 5.79
C PHE A 8 10.54 7.79 5.80
N ILE A 9 11.46 7.27 6.60
CA ILE A 9 11.67 5.82 6.70
C ILE A 9 10.44 5.13 7.31
N GLU A 10 9.86 5.70 8.36
CA GLU A 10 8.64 5.16 8.96
C GLU A 10 7.47 5.13 7.98
N PHE A 11 7.32 6.17 7.18
CA PHE A 11 6.30 6.23 6.14
C PHE A 11 6.47 5.10 5.12
N LEU A 12 7.69 4.88 4.65
CA LEU A 12 7.97 3.79 3.72
C LEU A 12 7.67 2.42 4.34
N ARG A 13 7.99 2.24 5.61
CA ARG A 13 7.68 0.99 6.33
C ARG A 13 6.17 0.74 6.42
N VAL A 14 5.40 1.79 6.62
CA VAL A 14 3.94 1.68 6.69
C VAL A 14 3.39 1.18 5.36
N LEU A 15 3.92 1.64 4.24
CA LEU A 15 3.49 1.20 2.92
C LEU A 15 4.00 -0.21 2.55
N ALA A 16 5.08 -0.66 3.16
CA ALA A 16 5.69 -1.95 2.86
C ALA A 16 5.01 -3.09 3.62
N ASP A 17 3.68 -3.18 3.50
CA ASP A 17 2.88 -4.22 4.15
C ASP A 17 1.68 -4.55 3.26
N GLN A 18 1.53 -5.82 2.93
CA GLN A 18 0.48 -6.26 2.01
C GLN A 18 -0.92 -5.89 2.49
N THR A 19 -1.24 -6.16 3.76
CA THR A 19 -2.57 -5.89 4.30
C THR A 19 -2.89 -4.40 4.28
N ARG A 20 -1.91 -3.56 4.62
CA ARG A 20 -2.11 -2.10 4.59
C ARG A 20 -2.34 -1.59 3.17
N LEU A 21 -1.61 -2.11 2.19
CA LEU A 21 -1.85 -1.75 0.79
C LEU A 21 -3.23 -2.20 0.32
N GLU A 22 -3.67 -3.39 0.73
CA GLU A 22 -5.01 -3.90 0.41
C GLU A 22 -6.10 -3.02 1.05
N ILE A 23 -5.90 -2.57 2.29
CA ILE A 23 -6.84 -1.64 2.94
C ILE A 23 -6.95 -0.34 2.17
N LEU A 24 -5.82 0.25 1.79
CA LEU A 24 -5.81 1.49 1.01
C LEU A 24 -6.59 1.30 -0.30
N ASP A 25 -6.37 0.19 -0.98
CA ASP A 25 -7.06 -0.11 -2.23
C ASP A 25 -8.57 -0.25 -2.03
N LEU A 26 -9.01 -0.92 -0.98
CA LEU A 26 -10.43 -1.06 -0.65
C LEU A 26 -11.09 0.31 -0.40
N LEU A 27 -10.36 1.23 0.22
CA LEU A 27 -10.88 2.56 0.56
C LEU A 27 -10.77 3.55 -0.59
N ARG A 28 -10.21 3.14 -1.72
CA ARG A 28 -9.90 4.04 -2.84
C ARG A 28 -11.10 4.84 -3.33
N HIS A 29 -12.25 4.21 -3.47
CA HIS A 29 -13.43 4.84 -4.04
C HIS A 29 -14.58 5.03 -3.05
N ASN A 30 -14.58 4.28 -1.95
CA ASN A 30 -15.70 4.27 -1.00
C ASN A 30 -15.19 4.12 0.41
N LYS A 31 -15.80 4.87 1.33
CA LYS A 31 -15.58 4.66 2.76
C LYS A 31 -16.11 3.29 3.17
N LYS A 32 -15.49 2.70 4.19
CA LYS A 32 -15.86 1.38 4.71
C LYS A 32 -15.70 1.32 6.21
N THR A 33 -16.52 0.47 6.83
CA THR A 33 -16.37 0.14 8.25
C THR A 33 -15.24 -0.88 8.42
N SER A 34 -14.73 -0.98 9.64
CA SER A 34 -13.74 -2.01 9.99
C SER A 34 -14.29 -3.43 9.71
N SER A 35 -15.57 -3.66 10.02
CA SER A 35 -16.21 -4.96 9.78
C SER A 35 -16.23 -5.33 8.31
N GLU A 36 -16.51 -4.38 7.43
CA GLU A 36 -16.49 -4.61 5.98
C GLU A 36 -15.08 -4.97 5.51
N ILE A 37 -14.07 -4.27 6.01
CA ILE A 37 -12.67 -4.54 5.67
C ILE A 37 -12.26 -5.94 6.15
N GLN A 38 -12.61 -6.30 7.39
CA GLN A 38 -12.34 -7.62 7.95
C GLN A 38 -12.92 -8.72 7.06
N SER A 39 -14.17 -8.52 6.64
CA SER A 39 -14.89 -9.50 5.83
C SER A 39 -14.23 -9.70 4.46
N VAL A 40 -13.92 -8.61 3.77
CA VAL A 40 -13.31 -8.68 2.44
C VAL A 40 -11.92 -9.29 2.48
N LEU A 41 -11.10 -8.90 3.46
CA LEU A 41 -9.71 -9.37 3.55
C LEU A 41 -9.58 -10.69 4.32
N THR A 42 -10.64 -11.17 4.94
CA THR A 42 -10.64 -12.39 5.75
C THR A 42 -9.57 -12.31 6.85
N LYS A 43 -9.58 -11.21 7.58
CA LYS A 43 -8.64 -10.94 8.68
C LYS A 43 -9.42 -10.66 9.96
N SER A 44 -8.78 -10.92 11.11
CA SER A 44 -9.38 -10.70 12.41
C SER A 44 -9.58 -9.21 12.71
N GLN A 45 -10.48 -8.93 13.65
CA GLN A 45 -10.71 -7.57 14.14
C GLN A 45 -9.43 -6.93 14.67
N SER A 46 -8.66 -7.66 15.46
CA SER A 46 -7.43 -7.10 16.06
C SER A 46 -6.40 -6.78 14.99
N THR A 47 -6.24 -7.62 14.00
CA THR A 47 -5.31 -7.37 12.88
C THR A 47 -5.70 -6.12 12.10
N ILE A 48 -6.96 -6.04 11.70
CA ILE A 48 -7.45 -4.88 10.93
C ILE A 48 -7.40 -3.60 11.76
N SER A 49 -7.79 -3.65 13.04
CA SER A 49 -7.74 -2.50 13.93
C SER A 49 -6.34 -1.94 14.09
N GLN A 50 -5.33 -2.81 14.20
CA GLN A 50 -3.92 -2.39 14.29
C GLN A 50 -3.48 -1.68 13.02
N HIS A 51 -3.79 -2.23 11.86
CA HIS A 51 -3.43 -1.61 10.58
C HIS A 51 -4.15 -0.29 10.35
N LEU A 52 -5.43 -0.20 10.69
CA LEU A 52 -6.19 1.05 10.59
C LEU A 52 -5.59 2.13 11.49
N LYS A 53 -5.16 1.77 12.70
CA LYS A 53 -4.50 2.70 13.60
C LYS A 53 -3.20 3.23 13.03
N VAL A 54 -2.36 2.35 12.47
CA VAL A 54 -1.09 2.74 11.84
C VAL A 54 -1.35 3.70 10.67
N LEU A 55 -2.29 3.37 9.80
CA LEU A 55 -2.62 4.20 8.64
C LEU A 55 -3.20 5.55 9.04
N THR A 56 -4.05 5.59 10.07
CA THR A 56 -4.61 6.84 10.61
C THR A 56 -3.51 7.71 11.22
N ASN A 57 -2.60 7.12 11.98
CA ASN A 57 -1.50 7.85 12.61
C ASN A 57 -0.53 8.46 11.59
N LYS A 58 -0.40 7.86 10.42
CA LYS A 58 0.44 8.39 9.34
C LYS A 58 -0.32 9.30 8.37
N ASN A 59 -1.53 9.68 8.72
CA ASN A 59 -2.35 10.61 7.94
C ASN A 59 -2.67 10.12 6.51
N LEU A 60 -2.71 8.81 6.32
CA LEU A 60 -3.10 8.22 5.04
C LEU A 60 -4.60 8.02 4.93
N ILE A 61 -5.23 7.74 6.06
CA ILE A 61 -6.68 7.59 6.16
C ILE A 61 -7.21 8.40 7.34
N LEU A 62 -8.50 8.62 7.34
CA LEU A 62 -9.21 9.21 8.47
C LEU A 62 -10.53 8.46 8.65
N PHE A 63 -11.22 8.70 9.74
CA PHE A 63 -12.55 8.16 9.93
C PHE A 63 -13.55 9.26 10.27
N GLU A 64 -14.80 8.99 9.98
CA GLU A 64 -15.93 9.82 10.39
C GLU A 64 -16.98 8.92 11.04
N ARG A 65 -17.73 9.47 11.99
CA ARG A 65 -18.81 8.74 12.64
C ARG A 65 -20.14 9.13 12.02
N ILE A 66 -20.88 8.11 11.58
CA ILE A 66 -22.24 8.28 11.06
C ILE A 66 -23.11 7.32 11.84
N ASN A 67 -24.07 7.84 12.61
CA ASN A 67 -24.93 7.02 13.48
C ASN A 67 -24.12 6.10 14.40
N ASN A 68 -23.07 6.65 15.03
CA ASN A 68 -22.18 5.94 15.95
C ASN A 68 -21.32 4.85 15.32
N VAL A 69 -21.27 4.76 14.00
CA VAL A 69 -20.43 3.81 13.27
C VAL A 69 -19.28 4.56 12.63
N LYS A 70 -18.07 4.03 12.80
CA LYS A 70 -16.86 4.57 12.18
C LYS A 70 -16.75 4.10 10.74
N TYR A 71 -16.65 5.07 9.82
CA TYR A 71 -16.35 4.82 8.42
C TYR A 71 -14.97 5.38 8.11
N TYR A 72 -14.09 4.55 7.62
CA TYR A 72 -12.73 4.92 7.24
C TYR A 72 -12.70 5.31 5.77
N LYS A 73 -11.91 6.33 5.45
CA LYS A 73 -11.74 6.80 4.08
C LYS A 73 -10.33 7.32 3.85
N ILE A 74 -9.93 7.41 2.60
CA ILE A 74 -8.63 7.95 2.21
C ILE A 74 -8.62 9.45 2.54
N LYS A 75 -7.54 9.90 3.18
CA LYS A 75 -7.35 11.31 3.51
C LYS A 75 -6.86 12.10 2.31
N ASN A 76 -5.93 11.54 1.54
CA ASN A 76 -5.35 12.20 0.37
C ASN A 76 -5.21 11.20 -0.78
N GLN A 77 -5.96 11.41 -1.85
CA GLN A 77 -5.96 10.54 -3.03
C GLN A 77 -4.62 10.51 -3.76
N GLU A 78 -3.73 11.47 -3.50
CA GLU A 78 -2.40 11.49 -4.11
C GLU A 78 -1.57 10.25 -3.77
N ILE A 79 -1.91 9.55 -2.69
CA ILE A 79 -1.22 8.30 -2.32
C ILE A 79 -1.28 7.27 -3.47
N PHE A 80 -2.38 7.23 -4.21
CA PHE A 80 -2.53 6.25 -5.30
C PHE A 80 -1.65 6.58 -6.49
N LYS A 81 -1.43 7.87 -6.77
CA LYS A 81 -0.49 8.29 -7.80
C LYS A 81 0.93 7.85 -7.45
N LEU A 82 1.32 8.05 -6.20
CA LEU A 82 2.62 7.61 -5.71
C LEU A 82 2.78 6.10 -5.84
N LEU A 83 1.78 5.32 -5.41
CA LEU A 83 1.84 3.86 -5.47
C LEU A 83 1.93 3.35 -6.91
N VAL A 84 1.19 3.97 -7.84
CA VAL A 84 1.27 3.63 -9.26
C VAL A 84 2.67 3.91 -9.80
N GLU A 85 3.27 5.05 -9.45
CA GLU A 85 4.62 5.41 -9.89
C GLU A 85 5.67 4.42 -9.36
N VAL A 86 5.58 4.04 -8.09
CA VAL A 86 6.47 3.05 -7.50
C VAL A 86 6.31 1.70 -8.19
N LYS A 87 5.07 1.27 -8.41
CA LYS A 87 4.79 0.01 -9.10
C LYS A 87 5.37 0.00 -10.51
N SER A 88 5.18 1.08 -11.25
CA SER A 88 5.71 1.22 -12.61
C SER A 88 7.23 1.16 -12.63
N PHE A 89 7.87 1.79 -11.65
CA PHE A 89 9.32 1.76 -11.52
C PHE A 89 9.82 0.33 -11.30
N VAL A 90 9.18 -0.41 -10.38
CA VAL A 90 9.54 -1.81 -10.09
C VAL A 90 9.30 -2.70 -11.32
N GLU A 91 8.19 -2.52 -12.02
CA GLU A 91 7.91 -3.25 -13.26
C GLU A 91 8.98 -2.98 -14.33
N GLY A 92 9.45 -1.73 -14.42
CA GLY A 92 10.54 -1.36 -15.32
C GLY A 92 11.84 -2.10 -15.01
N ILE A 93 12.21 -2.18 -13.73
CA ILE A 93 13.38 -2.95 -13.30
C ILE A 93 13.22 -4.41 -13.69
N ASN A 94 12.07 -5.01 -13.46
CA ASN A 94 11.82 -6.41 -13.78
C ASN A 94 11.88 -6.67 -15.29
N LYS A 95 11.40 -5.76 -16.11
CA LYS A 95 11.51 -5.84 -17.57
C LYS A 95 12.95 -5.81 -18.02
N GLU A 96 13.77 -4.93 -17.45
CA GLU A 96 15.19 -4.85 -17.76
C GLU A 96 15.91 -6.16 -17.41
N LYS A 97 15.63 -6.73 -16.24
CA LYS A 97 16.20 -8.01 -15.82
C LYS A 97 15.82 -9.13 -16.78
N LEU A 98 14.56 -9.21 -17.17
CA LEU A 98 14.07 -10.21 -18.13
C LEU A 98 14.74 -10.05 -19.48
N GLN A 99 14.94 -8.82 -19.96
CA GLN A 99 15.60 -8.53 -21.22
C GLN A 99 17.06 -8.99 -21.21
N ILE A 100 17.78 -8.68 -20.14
CA ILE A 100 19.18 -9.10 -19.96
C ILE A 100 19.27 -10.62 -19.97
N MET A 101 18.43 -11.31 -19.24
CA MET A 101 18.40 -12.78 -19.18
C MET A 101 18.12 -13.39 -20.55
N SER A 102 17.19 -12.81 -21.30
CA SER A 102 16.85 -13.23 -22.65
C SER A 102 18.03 -13.05 -23.61
N ASP A 103 18.71 -11.90 -23.54
CA ASP A 103 19.87 -11.59 -24.37
C ASP A 103 21.04 -12.53 -24.06
N GLU A 104 21.28 -12.85 -22.79
CA GLU A 104 22.30 -13.80 -22.37
C GLU A 104 21.98 -15.21 -22.90
N ALA A 105 20.75 -15.64 -22.82
CA ALA A 105 20.32 -16.94 -23.33
C ALA A 105 20.54 -17.04 -24.85
N ILE A 106 20.26 -15.97 -25.59
CA ILE A 106 20.49 -15.91 -27.04
C ILE A 106 21.99 -16.00 -27.34
N ARG A 107 22.82 -15.25 -26.62
CA ARG A 107 24.24 -15.26 -26.78
C ARG A 107 24.84 -16.67 -26.52
N ASP A 108 24.41 -17.32 -25.47
CA ASP A 108 24.86 -18.67 -25.11
C ASP A 108 24.44 -19.69 -26.19
N THR A 109 23.28 -19.51 -26.81
CA THR A 109 22.82 -20.38 -27.88
C THR A 109 23.61 -20.20 -29.18
N LEU A 110 24.04 -18.95 -29.47
CA LEU A 110 24.72 -18.60 -30.70
C LEU A 110 26.27 -18.83 -30.61
N SER A 111 26.80 -18.91 -29.44
CA SER A 111 28.22 -19.19 -29.22
C SER A 111 28.46 -20.71 -29.13
#